data_2134fc14e39a1b7bbc7df9e1efea23bc
#
_entry.id   2134fc14e39a1b7bbc7df9e1efea23bc
#
_cell.length_a   1.000
_cell.length_b   1.000
_cell.length_c   1.000
_cell.angle_alpha   90.00
_cell.angle_beta   90.00
_cell.angle_gamma   90.00
#
_symmetry.space_group_name_H-M   'P 1'
#
loop_
_entity.id
_entity.type
_entity.pdbx_description
1 polymer ?
#
loop_
_entity_poly.entity_id
_entity_poly.type
_entity_poly.pdbx_seq_one_letter_code
_entity_poly.pdbx_strand_id
1 'polypeptide(L)'
;MPTESNPTILVVEDDPTIRNLILTTLDTQGFRHLSETTGRGAIAASASNTPDVILLDLGLPDIDGIEVVRAIRSWSQMPIIVVSARSEDTDKIGALDAGADDYLTKPFSVGELLARIRTTLRRLNYQSPTQGQEPSTFQNGDLRIDYTAGIAYLGDRELHLTPIEYKLLCLLSHNVDKVLTHSFILHEVWGNNHQADLASLRVFMGTLRKKIEPDPVHPRYIQTHVGVGYRMMHVADE
;
A
#
# COMPACT_ATOMS: atom_id res chain seq x y z
N MET A 1 0.67 14.91 27.19
CA MET A 1 0.61 13.55 26.64
C MET A 1 -0.39 13.60 25.49
N PRO A 2 0.02 13.46 24.20
CA PRO A 2 -0.95 13.26 23.14
C PRO A 2 -1.59 11.89 23.39
N THR A 3 -2.92 11.86 23.48
CA THR A 3 -3.71 10.63 23.52
C THR A 3 -3.51 9.94 22.17
N GLU A 4 -2.70 8.89 22.12
CA GLU A 4 -2.67 7.99 20.96
C GLU A 4 -4.09 7.45 20.80
N SER A 5 -4.83 8.00 19.85
CA SER A 5 -6.15 7.47 19.50
C SER A 5 -5.91 6.11 18.85
N ASN A 6 -6.51 5.05 19.40
CA ASN A 6 -6.43 3.72 18.81
C ASN A 6 -6.87 3.77 17.33
N PRO A 7 -6.10 3.16 16.42
CA PRO A 7 -6.43 3.16 14.99
C PRO A 7 -7.83 2.62 14.71
N THR A 8 -8.49 3.22 13.73
CA THR A 8 -9.84 2.84 13.29
C THR A 8 -9.76 2.01 12.02
N ILE A 9 -10.31 0.81 12.03
CA ILE A 9 -10.30 -0.13 10.92
C ILE A 9 -11.72 -0.28 10.37
N LEU A 10 -11.91 -0.03 9.08
CA LEU A 10 -13.17 -0.31 8.40
C LEU A 10 -13.14 -1.75 7.88
N VAL A 11 -14.08 -2.56 8.31
CA VAL A 11 -14.28 -3.96 7.86
C VAL A 11 -15.44 -3.99 6.88
N VAL A 12 -15.18 -4.44 5.65
CA VAL A 12 -16.18 -4.58 4.58
C VAL A 12 -16.29 -6.05 4.21
N GLU A 13 -17.33 -6.70 4.72
CA GLU A 13 -17.52 -8.15 4.63
C GLU A 13 -19.02 -8.46 4.72
N ASP A 14 -19.59 -9.17 3.76
CA ASP A 14 -21.01 -9.51 3.75
C ASP A 14 -21.32 -10.79 4.56
N ASP A 15 -20.38 -11.76 4.61
CA ASP A 15 -20.55 -12.96 5.45
C ASP A 15 -20.51 -12.59 6.94
N PRO A 16 -21.60 -12.82 7.69
CA PRO A 16 -21.68 -12.45 9.09
C PRO A 16 -20.70 -13.24 9.98
N THR A 17 -20.32 -14.46 9.59
CA THR A 17 -19.41 -15.31 10.36
C THR A 17 -17.99 -14.75 10.30
N ILE A 18 -17.53 -14.45 9.08
CA ILE A 18 -16.19 -13.87 8.84
C ILE A 18 -16.12 -12.47 9.43
N ARG A 19 -17.13 -11.64 9.20
CA ARG A 19 -17.22 -10.29 9.75
C ARG A 19 -17.12 -10.31 11.27
N ASN A 20 -17.91 -11.13 11.96
CA ASN A 20 -17.88 -11.22 13.42
C ASN A 20 -16.53 -11.74 13.93
N LEU A 21 -15.89 -12.69 13.26
CA LEU A 21 -14.54 -13.14 13.60
C LEU A 21 -13.54 -11.98 13.53
N ILE A 22 -13.58 -11.20 12.46
CA ILE A 22 -12.68 -10.03 12.29
C ILE A 22 -12.97 -8.99 13.38
N LEU A 23 -14.23 -8.59 13.59
CA LEU A 23 -14.60 -7.57 14.57
C LEU A 23 -14.19 -7.98 15.99
N THR A 24 -14.49 -9.21 16.42
CA THR A 24 -14.08 -9.74 17.73
C THR A 24 -12.55 -9.75 17.85
N THR A 25 -11.84 -10.06 16.78
CA THR A 25 -10.38 -10.04 16.77
C THR A 25 -9.85 -8.61 16.96
N LEU A 26 -10.43 -7.62 16.29
CA LEU A 26 -10.05 -6.22 16.43
C LEU A 26 -10.32 -5.69 17.84
N ASP A 27 -11.47 -6.03 18.42
CA ASP A 27 -11.82 -5.68 19.81
C ASP A 27 -10.78 -6.20 20.82
N THR A 28 -10.40 -7.48 20.70
CA THR A 28 -9.41 -8.10 21.60
C THR A 28 -8.02 -7.47 21.52
N GLN A 29 -7.71 -6.80 20.40
CA GLN A 29 -6.45 -6.09 20.20
C GLN A 29 -6.56 -4.58 20.47
N GLY A 30 -7.73 -4.09 20.89
CA GLY A 30 -7.97 -2.70 21.24
C GLY A 30 -8.09 -1.76 20.04
N PHE A 31 -8.30 -2.26 18.84
CA PHE A 31 -8.58 -1.43 17.67
C PHE A 31 -10.00 -0.89 17.70
N ARG A 32 -10.19 0.33 17.24
CA ARG A 32 -11.52 0.84 16.90
C ARG A 32 -11.92 0.27 15.53
N HIS A 33 -13.20 -0.01 15.34
CA HIS A 33 -13.66 -0.51 14.06
C HIS A 33 -15.00 0.07 13.63
N LEU A 34 -15.22 0.06 12.33
CA LEU A 34 -16.47 0.29 11.63
C LEU A 34 -16.74 -0.95 10.78
N SER A 35 -17.98 -1.22 10.46
CA SER A 35 -18.32 -2.37 9.58
C SER A 35 -19.38 -2.01 8.56
N GLU A 36 -19.17 -2.48 7.33
CA GLU A 36 -20.09 -2.39 6.20
C GLU A 36 -20.25 -3.75 5.54
N THR A 37 -21.38 -3.97 4.91
CA THR A 37 -21.70 -5.23 4.23
C THR A 37 -21.81 -5.08 2.71
N THR A 38 -21.59 -3.88 2.21
CA THR A 38 -21.75 -3.52 0.78
C THR A 38 -20.61 -2.61 0.33
N GLY A 39 -20.29 -2.67 -0.95
CA GLY A 39 -19.25 -1.82 -1.53
C GLY A 39 -19.63 -0.33 -1.53
N ARG A 40 -20.89 0.01 -1.78
CA ARG A 40 -21.37 1.40 -1.69
C ARG A 40 -21.31 1.93 -0.26
N GLY A 41 -21.68 1.10 0.73
CA GLY A 41 -21.51 1.41 2.14
C GLY A 41 -20.04 1.67 2.49
N ALA A 42 -19.13 0.83 1.99
CA ALA A 42 -17.69 0.99 2.18
C ALA A 42 -17.17 2.33 1.66
N ILE A 43 -17.55 2.73 0.43
CA ILE A 43 -17.16 4.01 -0.16
C ILE A 43 -17.67 5.18 0.69
N ALA A 44 -18.94 5.16 1.08
CA ALA A 44 -19.55 6.21 1.90
C ALA A 44 -18.92 6.30 3.30
N ALA A 45 -18.70 5.15 3.97
CA ALA A 45 -18.08 5.07 5.28
C ALA A 45 -16.63 5.55 5.24
N SER A 46 -15.88 5.20 4.19
CA SER A 46 -14.49 5.67 3.98
C SER A 46 -14.40 7.18 3.86
N ALA A 47 -15.33 7.80 3.11
CA ALA A 47 -15.35 9.24 2.92
C ALA A 47 -15.78 10.00 4.20
N SER A 48 -16.71 9.41 4.98
CA SER A 48 -17.28 10.09 6.15
C SER A 48 -16.43 9.96 7.41
N ASN A 49 -15.72 8.83 7.57
CA ASN A 49 -15.04 8.48 8.83
C ASN A 49 -13.51 8.43 8.71
N THR A 50 -12.95 8.52 7.50
CA THR A 50 -11.51 8.48 7.25
C THR A 50 -10.78 7.41 8.08
N PRO A 51 -11.09 6.10 7.91
CA PRO A 51 -10.44 5.04 8.68
C PRO A 51 -8.94 4.96 8.36
N ASP A 52 -8.15 4.46 9.32
CA ASP A 52 -6.71 4.29 9.14
C ASP A 52 -6.37 3.12 8.20
N VAL A 53 -7.23 2.09 8.16
CA VAL A 53 -7.09 0.91 7.28
C VAL A 53 -8.46 0.39 6.88
N ILE A 54 -8.59 -0.08 5.65
CA ILE A 54 -9.78 -0.79 5.16
C ILE A 54 -9.42 -2.27 4.96
N LEU A 55 -10.22 -3.16 5.54
CA LEU A 55 -10.25 -4.59 5.20
C LEU A 55 -11.42 -4.81 4.25
N LEU A 56 -11.17 -5.27 3.04
CA LEU A 56 -12.16 -5.29 1.97
C LEU A 56 -12.31 -6.67 1.35
N ASP A 57 -13.50 -7.27 1.42
CA ASP A 57 -13.81 -8.40 0.56
C ASP A 57 -14.10 -7.95 -0.88
N LEU A 58 -13.72 -8.80 -1.84
CA LEU A 58 -14.04 -8.57 -3.26
C LEU A 58 -15.43 -9.10 -3.62
N GLY A 59 -15.95 -10.10 -2.89
CA GLY A 59 -17.21 -10.79 -3.17
C GLY A 59 -18.44 -10.09 -2.62
N LEU A 60 -18.54 -8.76 -2.71
CA LEU A 60 -19.65 -8.00 -2.15
C LEU A 60 -20.94 -8.13 -2.99
N PRO A 61 -22.13 -8.00 -2.36
CA PRO A 61 -23.41 -8.30 -3.02
C PRO A 61 -23.87 -7.23 -4.03
N ASP A 62 -23.31 -6.01 -3.99
CA ASP A 62 -23.78 -4.87 -4.77
C ASP A 62 -22.84 -4.44 -5.90
N ILE A 63 -21.55 -4.39 -5.63
CA ILE A 63 -20.49 -4.05 -6.61
C ILE A 63 -19.24 -4.88 -6.32
N ASP A 64 -18.43 -5.16 -7.33
CA ASP A 64 -17.17 -5.87 -7.16
C ASP A 64 -16.19 -5.04 -6.29
N GLY A 65 -15.51 -5.70 -5.35
CA GLY A 65 -14.57 -5.01 -4.45
C GLY A 65 -13.41 -4.33 -5.20
N ILE A 66 -13.03 -4.78 -6.39
CA ILE A 66 -12.04 -4.10 -7.24
C ILE A 66 -12.55 -2.71 -7.65
N GLU A 67 -13.85 -2.58 -7.95
CA GLU A 67 -14.46 -1.27 -8.25
C GLU A 67 -14.49 -0.37 -7.00
N VAL A 68 -14.67 -0.95 -5.81
CA VAL A 68 -14.55 -0.21 -4.53
C VAL A 68 -13.12 0.33 -4.37
N VAL A 69 -12.08 -0.50 -4.61
CA VAL A 69 -10.68 -0.05 -4.58
C VAL A 69 -10.47 1.14 -5.51
N ARG A 70 -10.86 1.01 -6.79
CA ARG A 70 -10.72 2.08 -7.78
C ARG A 70 -11.45 3.36 -7.38
N ALA A 71 -12.67 3.23 -6.88
CA ALA A 71 -13.47 4.38 -6.43
C ALA A 71 -12.79 5.11 -5.27
N ILE A 72 -12.30 4.41 -4.26
CA ILE A 72 -11.58 5.01 -3.13
C ILE A 72 -10.26 5.63 -3.60
N ARG A 73 -9.51 4.97 -4.47
CA ARG A 73 -8.23 5.48 -5.02
C ARG A 73 -8.36 6.73 -5.86
N SER A 74 -9.55 7.03 -6.40
CA SER A 74 -9.77 8.27 -7.14
C SER A 74 -9.67 9.54 -6.26
N TRP A 75 -9.77 9.41 -4.94
CA TRP A 75 -9.75 10.54 -4.00
C TRP A 75 -8.96 10.29 -2.70
N SER A 76 -8.50 9.06 -2.43
CA SER A 76 -7.80 8.75 -1.17
C SER A 76 -6.69 7.74 -1.34
N GLN A 77 -5.63 7.89 -0.52
CA GLN A 77 -4.49 6.97 -0.41
C GLN A 77 -4.56 6.09 0.85
N MET A 78 -5.69 6.08 1.57
CA MET A 78 -5.83 5.25 2.78
C MET A 78 -5.56 3.77 2.46
N PRO A 79 -4.82 3.05 3.31
CA PRO A 79 -4.45 1.67 3.05
C PRO A 79 -5.65 0.74 2.91
N ILE A 80 -5.62 -0.13 1.89
CA ILE A 80 -6.65 -1.15 1.63
C ILE A 80 -5.98 -2.51 1.61
N ILE A 81 -6.38 -3.39 2.53
CA ILE A 81 -6.03 -4.81 2.55
C ILE A 81 -7.22 -5.58 2.00
N VAL A 82 -7.06 -6.25 0.89
CA VAL A 82 -8.09 -7.14 0.33
C VAL A 82 -8.09 -8.45 1.11
N VAL A 83 -9.28 -8.94 1.50
CA VAL A 83 -9.48 -10.21 2.22
C VAL A 83 -10.51 -11.02 1.45
N SER A 84 -10.09 -11.94 0.59
CA SER A 84 -11.00 -12.59 -0.35
C SER A 84 -10.76 -14.09 -0.51
N ALA A 85 -11.84 -14.83 -0.88
CA ALA A 85 -11.77 -16.24 -1.25
C ALA A 85 -11.22 -16.44 -2.68
N ARG A 86 -11.13 -15.40 -3.50
CA ARG A 86 -10.51 -15.46 -4.82
C ARG A 86 -9.01 -15.71 -4.64
N SER A 87 -8.50 -16.83 -5.11
CA SER A 87 -7.13 -17.28 -4.86
C SER A 87 -6.26 -17.29 -6.11
N GLU A 88 -6.84 -17.03 -7.29
CA GLU A 88 -6.10 -17.00 -8.54
C GLU A 88 -5.14 -15.81 -8.61
N ASP A 89 -3.98 -16.00 -9.22
CA ASP A 89 -2.99 -14.94 -9.38
C ASP A 89 -3.55 -13.73 -10.15
N THR A 90 -4.45 -13.97 -11.11
CA THR A 90 -5.15 -12.93 -11.88
C THR A 90 -6.00 -12.02 -11.01
N ASP A 91 -6.71 -12.56 -10.02
CA ASP A 91 -7.54 -11.78 -9.09
C ASP A 91 -6.67 -10.94 -8.15
N LYS A 92 -5.60 -11.55 -7.63
CA LYS A 92 -4.65 -10.89 -6.75
C LYS A 92 -3.94 -9.75 -7.48
N ILE A 93 -3.44 -10.01 -8.69
CA ILE A 93 -2.81 -8.99 -9.54
C ILE A 93 -3.80 -7.88 -9.86
N GLY A 94 -5.03 -8.22 -10.23
CA GLY A 94 -6.07 -7.23 -10.54
C GLY A 94 -6.41 -6.31 -9.37
N ALA A 95 -6.47 -6.82 -8.14
CA ALA A 95 -6.71 -6.03 -6.94
C ALA A 95 -5.52 -5.09 -6.62
N LEU A 96 -4.27 -5.60 -6.73
CA LEU A 96 -3.06 -4.80 -6.52
C LEU A 96 -2.88 -3.73 -7.61
N ASP A 97 -3.14 -4.05 -8.87
CA ASP A 97 -3.14 -3.09 -9.99
C ASP A 97 -4.23 -2.01 -9.83
N ALA A 98 -5.37 -2.36 -9.22
CA ALA A 98 -6.41 -1.39 -8.89
C ALA A 98 -5.99 -0.44 -7.74
N GLY A 99 -4.92 -0.77 -7.01
CA GLY A 99 -4.34 0.05 -5.95
C GLY A 99 -4.51 -0.50 -4.54
N ALA A 100 -4.87 -1.78 -4.36
CA ALA A 100 -4.81 -2.41 -3.04
C ALA A 100 -3.35 -2.48 -2.54
N ASP A 101 -3.14 -2.33 -1.23
CA ASP A 101 -1.81 -2.34 -0.60
C ASP A 101 -1.35 -3.74 -0.20
N ASP A 102 -2.30 -4.64 0.05
CA ASP A 102 -2.04 -6.02 0.42
C ASP A 102 -3.22 -6.92 0.07
N TYR A 103 -2.97 -8.23 0.04
CA TYR A 103 -3.98 -9.25 -0.27
C TYR A 103 -3.88 -10.43 0.69
N LEU A 104 -4.98 -10.79 1.33
CA LEU A 104 -5.12 -11.93 2.24
C LEU A 104 -6.15 -12.90 1.68
N THR A 105 -5.72 -14.14 1.41
CA THR A 105 -6.62 -15.18 0.87
C THR A 105 -7.39 -15.89 2.00
N LYS A 106 -8.68 -16.06 1.83
CA LYS A 106 -9.51 -16.92 2.71
C LYS A 106 -9.32 -18.41 2.33
N PRO A 107 -9.22 -19.34 3.31
CA PRO A 107 -9.22 -19.10 4.76
C PRO A 107 -7.87 -18.58 5.28
N PHE A 108 -7.90 -17.65 6.23
CA PHE A 108 -6.74 -17.05 6.87
C PHE A 108 -6.67 -17.36 8.37
N SER A 109 -5.50 -17.23 8.94
CA SER A 109 -5.35 -17.26 10.41
C SER A 109 -5.53 -15.86 11.00
N VAL A 110 -6.03 -15.80 12.24
CA VAL A 110 -6.14 -14.55 13.01
C VAL A 110 -4.76 -13.88 13.16
N GLY A 111 -3.71 -14.68 13.37
CA GLY A 111 -2.34 -14.17 13.47
C GLY A 111 -1.86 -13.49 12.18
N GLU A 112 -2.21 -14.04 11.02
CA GLU A 112 -1.87 -13.47 9.72
C GLU A 112 -2.60 -12.14 9.48
N LEU A 113 -3.91 -12.10 9.71
CA LEU A 113 -4.71 -10.88 9.60
C LEU A 113 -4.11 -9.74 10.46
N LEU A 114 -3.84 -10.03 11.74
CA LEU A 114 -3.26 -9.05 12.66
C LEU A 114 -1.85 -8.61 12.27
N ALA A 115 -1.03 -9.51 11.73
CA ALA A 115 0.30 -9.17 11.24
C ALA A 115 0.23 -8.17 10.08
N ARG A 116 -0.71 -8.36 9.13
CA ARG A 116 -0.93 -7.45 8.01
C ARG A 116 -1.42 -6.09 8.47
N ILE A 117 -2.43 -6.04 9.35
CA ILE A 117 -2.93 -4.79 9.93
C ILE A 117 -1.81 -4.03 10.64
N ARG A 118 -1.07 -4.67 11.55
CA ARG A 118 0.05 -4.02 12.26
C ARG A 118 1.13 -3.51 11.33
N THR A 119 1.47 -4.26 10.29
CA THR A 119 2.47 -3.82 9.31
C THR A 119 1.99 -2.60 8.54
N THR A 120 0.72 -2.59 8.12
CA THR A 120 0.10 -1.47 7.42
C THR A 120 0.05 -0.22 8.31
N LEU A 121 -0.39 -0.34 9.56
CA LEU A 121 -0.43 0.78 10.53
C LEU A 121 0.96 1.30 10.87
N ARG A 122 1.96 0.42 11.03
CA ARG A 122 3.35 0.83 11.27
C ARG A 122 3.89 1.66 10.10
N ARG A 123 3.49 1.37 8.86
CA ARG A 123 3.87 2.15 7.67
C ARG A 123 3.32 3.58 7.73
N LEU A 124 2.10 3.78 8.23
CA LEU A 124 1.53 5.11 8.45
C LEU A 124 2.32 5.90 9.51
N ASN A 125 2.78 5.22 10.57
CA ASN A 125 3.57 5.84 11.64
C ASN A 125 5.02 6.17 11.22
N TYR A 126 5.60 5.46 10.23
CA TYR A 126 6.90 5.83 9.67
C TYR A 126 6.88 7.07 8.76
N GLN A 127 5.69 7.60 8.47
CA GLN A 127 5.52 8.92 7.86
C GLN A 127 5.73 10.07 8.86
N SER A 128 5.96 9.79 10.16
CA SER A 128 6.38 10.77 11.15
C SER A 128 7.89 10.67 11.36
N PRO A 129 8.66 11.72 11.09
CA PRO A 129 10.11 11.69 11.15
C PRO A 129 10.57 11.58 12.60
N THR A 130 11.17 10.43 12.99
CA THR A 130 11.98 10.33 14.20
C THR A 130 13.43 10.68 13.86
N GLN A 131 13.91 11.70 14.52
CA GLN A 131 15.20 12.36 14.58
C GLN A 131 16.42 11.53 14.17
N GLY A 132 17.00 11.91 13.05
CA GLY A 132 18.36 11.73 12.61
C GLY A 132 18.45 12.46 11.26
N GLN A 133 19.27 13.48 11.12
CA GLN A 133 19.35 14.41 9.99
C GLN A 133 19.44 13.70 8.61
N GLU A 134 18.30 13.17 8.14
CA GLU A 134 18.13 12.83 6.74
C GLU A 134 17.66 14.08 5.97
N PRO A 135 18.09 14.28 4.74
CA PRO A 135 17.64 15.42 3.96
C PRO A 135 16.12 15.41 3.88
N SER A 136 15.48 16.53 4.22
CA SER A 136 14.02 16.67 4.19
C SER A 136 13.42 16.49 2.79
N THR A 137 14.26 16.63 1.77
CA THR A 137 13.89 16.52 0.35
C THR A 137 14.93 15.73 -0.43
N PHE A 138 14.47 15.03 -1.46
CA PHE A 138 15.30 14.35 -2.45
C PHE A 138 14.98 14.90 -3.83
N GLN A 139 16.01 15.05 -4.68
CA GLN A 139 15.84 15.42 -6.08
C GLN A 139 16.73 14.56 -6.97
N ASN A 140 16.16 14.11 -8.09
CA ASN A 140 16.84 13.31 -9.10
C ASN A 140 16.22 13.62 -10.47
N GLY A 141 16.83 14.54 -11.22
CA GLY A 141 16.22 15.16 -12.39
C GLY A 141 14.89 15.83 -12.01
N ASP A 142 13.82 15.55 -12.75
CA ASP A 142 12.48 16.09 -12.48
C ASP A 142 11.77 15.43 -11.31
N LEU A 143 12.27 14.30 -10.80
CA LEU A 143 11.68 13.59 -9.67
C LEU A 143 12.10 14.25 -8.36
N ARG A 144 11.14 14.73 -7.58
CA ARG A 144 11.35 15.33 -6.26
C ARG A 144 10.48 14.63 -5.22
N ILE A 145 11.05 14.35 -4.05
CA ILE A 145 10.34 13.79 -2.89
C ILE A 145 10.52 14.74 -1.72
N ASP A 146 9.43 15.13 -1.10
CA ASP A 146 9.43 15.78 0.21
C ASP A 146 9.09 14.71 1.25
N TYR A 147 10.11 14.23 1.95
CA TYR A 147 9.94 13.18 2.96
C TYR A 147 9.15 13.68 4.17
N THR A 148 9.24 14.97 4.49
CA THR A 148 8.55 15.57 5.63
C THR A 148 7.05 15.69 5.36
N ALA A 149 6.69 16.10 4.13
CA ALA A 149 5.31 16.20 3.72
C ALA A 149 4.71 14.85 3.28
N GLY A 150 5.55 13.84 3.00
CA GLY A 150 5.10 12.55 2.47
C GLY A 150 4.61 12.63 1.02
N ILE A 151 5.11 13.59 0.24
CA ILE A 151 4.63 13.90 -1.12
C ILE A 151 5.78 13.75 -2.11
N ALA A 152 5.47 13.27 -3.31
CA ALA A 152 6.41 13.22 -4.43
C ALA A 152 5.86 13.98 -5.64
N TYR A 153 6.79 14.50 -6.46
CA TYR A 153 6.50 15.29 -7.64
C TYR A 153 7.33 14.80 -8.84
N LEU A 154 6.79 14.95 -10.03
CA LEU A 154 7.53 14.82 -11.28
C LEU A 154 7.37 16.15 -12.06
N GLY A 155 8.44 16.94 -12.11
CA GLY A 155 8.36 18.35 -12.45
C GLY A 155 7.44 19.09 -11.48
N ASP A 156 6.45 19.81 -12.01
CA ASP A 156 5.44 20.52 -11.21
C ASP A 156 4.23 19.68 -10.83
N ARG A 157 4.14 18.44 -11.33
CA ARG A 157 3.00 17.55 -11.10
C ARG A 157 3.19 16.73 -9.83
N GLU A 158 2.25 16.85 -8.89
CA GLU A 158 2.16 15.96 -7.74
C GLU A 158 1.81 14.53 -8.16
N LEU A 159 2.52 13.56 -7.58
CA LEU A 159 2.32 12.13 -7.84
C LEU A 159 1.36 11.55 -6.80
N HIS A 160 0.24 11.03 -7.27
CA HIS A 160 -0.68 10.26 -6.41
C HIS A 160 -0.18 8.83 -6.28
N LEU A 161 0.64 8.58 -5.24
CA LEU A 161 1.22 7.28 -4.93
C LEU A 161 0.43 6.58 -3.83
N THR A 162 0.19 5.27 -3.98
CA THR A 162 -0.28 4.46 -2.85
C THR A 162 0.80 4.36 -1.78
N PRO A 163 0.48 3.99 -0.52
CA PRO A 163 1.48 3.84 0.54
C PRO A 163 2.63 2.90 0.18
N ILE A 164 2.37 1.83 -0.57
CA ILE A 164 3.40 0.89 -1.04
C ILE A 164 4.28 1.52 -2.11
N GLU A 165 3.70 2.18 -3.09
CA GLU A 165 4.46 2.86 -4.14
C GLU A 165 5.34 3.96 -3.57
N TYR A 166 4.82 4.75 -2.62
CA TYR A 166 5.60 5.77 -1.93
C TYR A 166 6.76 5.15 -1.15
N LYS A 167 6.52 4.06 -0.42
CA LYS A 167 7.56 3.35 0.33
C LYS A 167 8.64 2.76 -0.59
N LEU A 168 8.23 2.17 -1.72
CA LEU A 168 9.17 1.70 -2.75
C LEU A 168 10.01 2.85 -3.31
N LEU A 169 9.39 3.98 -3.60
CA LEU A 169 10.06 5.17 -4.10
C LEU A 169 11.08 5.70 -3.09
N CYS A 170 10.70 5.82 -1.81
CA CYS A 170 11.61 6.25 -0.73
C CYS A 170 12.77 5.26 -0.54
N LEU A 171 12.50 3.95 -0.53
CA LEU A 171 13.56 2.93 -0.41
C LEU A 171 14.58 3.05 -1.55
N LEU A 172 14.11 3.23 -2.77
CA LEU A 172 14.96 3.38 -3.95
C LEU A 172 15.74 4.70 -3.91
N SER A 173 15.12 5.81 -3.52
CA SER A 173 15.74 7.14 -3.46
C SER A 173 16.84 7.26 -2.39
N HIS A 174 16.70 6.54 -1.27
CA HIS A 174 17.78 6.44 -0.27
C HIS A 174 18.95 5.54 -0.72
N ASN A 175 18.79 4.81 -1.82
CA ASN A 175 19.77 3.86 -2.33
C ASN A 175 20.07 4.08 -3.83
N VAL A 176 20.16 5.34 -4.26
CA VAL A 176 20.48 5.68 -5.66
C VAL A 176 21.77 4.99 -6.10
N ASP A 177 21.79 4.50 -7.32
CA ASP A 177 22.86 3.75 -7.98
C ASP A 177 23.21 2.39 -7.35
N LYS A 178 22.54 1.99 -6.26
CA LYS A 178 22.69 0.64 -5.68
C LYS A 178 21.63 -0.30 -6.22
N VAL A 179 22.04 -1.52 -6.57
CA VAL A 179 21.11 -2.59 -6.92
C VAL A 179 20.53 -3.17 -5.62
N LEU A 180 19.24 -2.99 -5.43
CA LEU A 180 18.50 -3.60 -4.32
C LEU A 180 17.95 -4.94 -4.77
N THR A 181 18.25 -6.01 -4.03
CA THR A 181 17.77 -7.35 -4.35
C THR A 181 16.26 -7.47 -4.11
N HIS A 182 15.60 -8.39 -4.81
CA HIS A 182 14.17 -8.65 -4.59
C HIS A 182 13.87 -8.96 -3.13
N SER A 183 14.68 -9.82 -2.49
CA SER A 183 14.50 -10.20 -1.08
C SER A 183 14.66 -9.00 -0.13
N PHE A 184 15.62 -8.13 -0.37
CA PHE A 184 15.82 -6.92 0.41
C PHE A 184 14.62 -5.97 0.27
N ILE A 185 14.16 -5.71 -0.96
CA ILE A 185 13.00 -4.83 -1.18
C ILE A 185 11.74 -5.41 -0.53
N LEU A 186 11.50 -6.72 -0.70
CA LEU A 186 10.36 -7.40 -0.06
C LEU A 186 10.41 -7.28 1.47
N HIS A 187 11.59 -7.49 2.06
CA HIS A 187 11.79 -7.35 3.50
C HIS A 187 11.53 -5.92 3.99
N GLU A 188 12.13 -4.90 3.35
CA GLU A 188 12.02 -3.50 3.76
C GLU A 188 10.61 -2.93 3.55
N VAL A 189 9.96 -3.29 2.44
CA VAL A 189 8.65 -2.76 2.09
C VAL A 189 7.53 -3.50 2.80
N TRP A 190 7.60 -4.83 2.93
CA TRP A 190 6.53 -5.66 3.52
C TRP A 190 6.88 -6.27 4.89
N GLY A 191 8.16 -6.35 5.26
CA GLY A 191 8.62 -6.91 6.55
C GLY A 191 8.73 -8.44 6.57
N ASN A 192 9.17 -9.01 7.71
CA ASN A 192 9.51 -10.44 7.85
C ASN A 192 8.31 -11.40 7.80
N ASN A 193 7.09 -10.93 7.96
CA ASN A 193 5.89 -11.78 8.08
C ASN A 193 5.04 -11.85 6.81
N HIS A 194 5.54 -11.35 5.69
CA HIS A 194 4.78 -11.33 4.44
C HIS A 194 5.28 -12.37 3.47
N GLN A 195 4.35 -13.18 2.98
CA GLN A 195 4.50 -13.91 1.72
C GLN A 195 4.24 -12.95 0.51
N ALA A 196 4.73 -11.71 0.58
CA ALA A 196 4.78 -10.88 -0.61
C ALA A 196 5.74 -11.57 -1.58
N ASP A 197 5.20 -12.06 -2.67
CA ASP A 197 5.95 -12.76 -3.69
C ASP A 197 6.55 -11.79 -4.71
N LEU A 198 7.42 -12.31 -5.55
CA LEU A 198 8.02 -11.55 -6.64
C LEU A 198 6.97 -11.00 -7.63
N ALA A 199 5.80 -11.64 -7.73
CA ALA A 199 4.74 -11.20 -8.61
C ALA A 199 4.15 -9.88 -8.12
N SER A 200 3.83 -9.79 -6.82
CA SER A 200 3.36 -8.55 -6.20
C SER A 200 4.37 -7.40 -6.34
N LEU A 201 5.67 -7.66 -6.08
CA LEU A 201 6.71 -6.65 -6.26
C LEU A 201 6.79 -6.15 -7.71
N ARG A 202 6.67 -7.05 -8.70
CA ARG A 202 6.68 -6.67 -10.12
C ARG A 202 5.49 -5.78 -10.49
N VAL A 203 4.31 -6.07 -9.94
CA VAL A 203 3.11 -5.26 -10.16
C VAL A 203 3.32 -3.85 -9.63
N PHE A 204 3.69 -3.72 -8.35
CA PHE A 204 3.93 -2.39 -7.75
C PHE A 204 5.05 -1.63 -8.44
N MET A 205 6.10 -2.29 -8.86
CA MET A 205 7.17 -1.66 -9.60
C MET A 205 6.70 -1.19 -11.00
N GLY A 206 5.82 -1.96 -11.63
CA GLY A 206 5.19 -1.59 -12.90
C GLY A 206 4.27 -0.38 -12.76
N THR A 207 3.43 -0.33 -11.71
CA THR A 207 2.52 0.79 -11.44
C THR A 207 3.29 2.05 -11.05
N LEU A 208 4.33 1.93 -10.24
CA LEU A 208 5.21 3.06 -9.90
C LEU A 208 5.89 3.64 -11.15
N ARG A 209 6.43 2.80 -12.04
CA ARG A 209 7.01 3.26 -13.31
C ARG A 209 6.02 4.03 -14.17
N LYS A 210 4.79 3.57 -14.31
CA LYS A 210 3.74 4.28 -15.06
C LYS A 210 3.51 5.71 -14.54
N LYS A 211 3.84 5.99 -13.29
CA LYS A 211 3.65 7.31 -12.65
C LYS A 211 4.86 8.22 -12.76
N ILE A 212 6.08 7.66 -12.71
CA ILE A 212 7.33 8.44 -12.66
C ILE A 212 8.15 8.41 -13.94
N GLU A 213 7.98 7.40 -14.81
CA GLU A 213 8.77 7.29 -16.03
C GLU A 213 8.07 7.99 -17.21
N PRO A 214 8.80 8.74 -18.04
CA PRO A 214 8.26 9.24 -19.31
C PRO A 214 7.87 8.11 -20.27
N ASP A 215 8.69 7.04 -20.31
CA ASP A 215 8.41 5.78 -21.01
C ASP A 215 8.69 4.60 -20.09
N PRO A 216 7.63 3.91 -19.58
CA PRO A 216 7.81 2.76 -18.68
C PRO A 216 8.54 1.56 -19.32
N VAL A 217 8.60 1.48 -20.67
CA VAL A 217 9.31 0.41 -21.39
C VAL A 217 10.82 0.69 -21.41
N HIS A 218 11.20 1.96 -21.50
CA HIS A 218 12.59 2.43 -21.45
C HIS A 218 12.79 3.33 -20.21
N PRO A 219 12.81 2.76 -19.00
CA PRO A 219 12.78 3.52 -17.77
C PRO A 219 14.06 4.33 -17.57
N ARG A 220 13.90 5.61 -17.24
CA ARG A 220 14.97 6.56 -16.94
C ARG A 220 15.40 6.48 -15.48
N TYR A 221 14.43 6.31 -14.55
CA TYR A 221 14.68 6.33 -13.11
C TYR A 221 14.89 4.95 -12.50
N ILE A 222 14.07 3.95 -12.84
CA ILE A 222 14.13 2.63 -12.20
C ILE A 222 14.52 1.56 -13.22
N GLN A 223 15.75 1.07 -13.13
CA GLN A 223 16.27 -0.01 -13.96
C GLN A 223 16.00 -1.38 -13.32
N THR A 224 15.64 -2.38 -14.15
CA THR A 224 15.55 -3.78 -13.74
C THR A 224 16.88 -4.48 -13.93
N HIS A 225 17.39 -5.13 -12.90
CA HIS A 225 18.46 -6.11 -12.98
C HIS A 225 17.84 -7.51 -12.96
N VAL A 226 17.73 -8.12 -14.14
CA VAL A 226 17.02 -9.39 -14.34
C VAL A 226 17.57 -10.46 -13.39
N GLY A 227 16.67 -11.14 -12.67
CA GLY A 227 17.02 -12.17 -11.69
C GLY A 227 17.57 -11.65 -10.36
N VAL A 228 17.90 -10.36 -10.23
CA VAL A 228 18.55 -9.76 -9.05
C VAL A 228 17.60 -8.82 -8.31
N GLY A 229 17.13 -7.75 -8.98
CA GLY A 229 16.33 -6.72 -8.34
C GLY A 229 16.18 -5.44 -9.16
N TYR A 230 16.14 -4.31 -8.47
CA TYR A 230 15.91 -3.00 -9.06
C TYR A 230 16.94 -1.99 -8.57
N ARG A 231 17.21 -0.96 -9.39
CA ARG A 231 18.12 0.14 -9.07
C ARG A 231 17.50 1.46 -9.51
N MET A 232 17.50 2.47 -8.64
CA MET A 232 17.25 3.84 -9.05
C MET A 232 18.54 4.41 -9.65
N MET A 233 18.42 4.94 -10.86
CA MET A 233 19.55 5.59 -11.56
C MET A 233 19.62 7.05 -11.15
N HIS A 234 20.84 7.55 -10.98
CA HIS A 234 21.05 8.99 -10.92
C HIS A 234 20.79 9.62 -12.29
N VAL A 235 19.95 10.63 -12.33
CA VAL A 235 19.61 11.40 -13.53
C VAL A 235 20.18 12.81 -13.33
N ALA A 236 21.13 13.19 -14.17
CA ALA A 236 21.67 14.54 -14.13
C ALA A 236 20.59 15.57 -14.50
N ASP A 237 20.63 16.74 -13.85
CA ASP A 237 19.84 17.90 -14.22
C ASP A 237 20.32 18.36 -15.61
N GLU A 238 19.40 18.52 -16.58
CA GLU A 238 19.67 19.08 -17.90
C GLU A 238 19.70 20.60 -17.86
#